data_c66664928c8d0ed17bb22db73bfb6107
#
_entry.id   c66664928c8d0ed17bb22db73bfb6107
#
_cell.length_a   1.000
_cell.length_b   1.000
_cell.length_c   1.000
_cell.angle_alpha   90.00
_cell.angle_beta   90.00
_cell.angle_gamma   90.00
#
_symmetry.space_group_name_H-M   'P 1'
#
loop_
_entity.id
_entity.type
_entity.pdbx_description
1 polymer ?
#
loop_
_entity_poly.entity_id
_entity_poly.type
_entity_poly.pdbx_seq_one_letter_code
_entity_poly.pdbx_strand_id
1 'polypeptide(L)'
;MMAVTNSKAYEYCKNSIRKKTTPRYVKKQIRDWMRIAEGKNAKYFVSEKKVQQIENILKLLIMPKGLKAGQSMYKCATGYQWLIYTSMLCTVYRDKPRKRRYETGLLEICRKNFKTYTIGTIFIILFLTEPKFSKFFSVAPDGALSREIKEAISDTIKSSPVIYEYKGTKRFKLLRDYIKFKPNENTLIPLAYSNNRMDGRMPNAFIADEVGALPNGYPVEAMRSGQLNVVNKLGFIISTKYPTIDNPFEDEVAYAKKVLDGIEKDDTIFALLYEPDKTSDWETDNLILKQANPASLEIPEIWDDLVKKRARAIAIENERENFVTKHCNIIYQGQGTETFIDVKDVQACKVADIDWNGRVVYLGVDLSESNDNTSVAMVSVDDDDNILAESFAFIPADRVTEKTISERVNYQELLKSGKVIACGDRVISYAFVEQFILSLESRYNVQIQAIGYDRWNALSTAQKLANEGYNTVQIKQYSSVLHSPTKRMKEAILKQKFKYTENKLLEINYQNAKCAYDTNKNMYVSKKKSNGKVDMVVSLINAIYLLEQDYFLNEGDFTFQMI
;
A
#
# COMPACT_ATOMS: atom_id res chain seq x y z
N MET A 1 -0.76 21.30 37.77
CA MET A 1 -0.50 20.37 36.66
C MET A 1 -0.43 21.17 35.37
N MET A 2 0.47 20.83 34.47
CA MET A 2 0.59 21.50 33.17
C MET A 2 -0.54 21.03 32.27
N ALA A 3 -1.36 21.94 31.77
CA ALA A 3 -2.44 21.57 30.83
C ALA A 3 -1.87 20.85 29.62
N VAL A 4 -2.56 19.82 29.11
CA VAL A 4 -2.14 19.04 27.93
C VAL A 4 -1.87 19.94 26.71
N THR A 5 -2.62 21.02 26.59
CA THR A 5 -2.45 22.05 25.53
C THR A 5 -1.12 22.81 25.61
N ASN A 6 -0.36 22.67 26.68
CA ASN A 6 0.99 23.22 26.83
C ASN A 6 2.08 22.14 26.66
N SER A 7 1.70 20.90 26.30
CA SER A 7 2.67 19.83 26.06
C SER A 7 3.39 20.00 24.71
N LYS A 8 4.62 19.47 24.62
CA LYS A 8 5.39 19.46 23.36
C LYS A 8 4.65 18.75 22.22
N ALA A 9 3.87 17.71 22.53
CA ALA A 9 3.03 17.03 21.54
C ALA A 9 1.96 17.94 20.96
N TYR A 10 1.27 18.70 21.81
CA TYR A 10 0.23 19.63 21.34
C TYR A 10 0.83 20.81 20.57
N GLU A 11 1.96 21.34 21.00
CA GLU A 11 2.71 22.38 20.29
C GLU A 11 3.11 21.91 18.88
N TYR A 12 3.66 20.70 18.77
CA TYR A 12 3.95 20.09 17.47
C TYR A 12 2.69 20.00 16.58
N CYS A 13 1.59 19.52 17.11
CA CYS A 13 0.32 19.41 16.38
C CYS A 13 -0.16 20.78 15.88
N LYS A 14 -0.16 21.80 16.75
CA LYS A 14 -0.54 23.17 16.41
C LYS A 14 0.32 23.76 15.29
N ASN A 15 1.62 23.51 15.35
CA ASN A 15 2.58 23.99 14.36
C ASN A 15 2.50 23.23 13.03
N SER A 16 2.15 21.94 13.05
CA SER A 16 2.20 21.05 11.89
C SER A 16 0.91 21.08 11.06
N ILE A 17 -0.25 21.26 11.69
CA ILE A 17 -1.56 21.11 11.03
C ILE A 17 -1.78 22.04 9.84
N ARG A 18 -1.15 23.24 9.83
CA ARG A 18 -1.27 24.25 8.78
C ARG A 18 -0.13 24.18 7.75
N LYS A 19 0.94 23.42 8.02
CA LYS A 19 2.12 23.37 7.15
C LYS A 19 1.88 22.45 5.95
N LYS A 20 2.33 22.86 4.77
CA LYS A 20 2.35 22.01 3.57
C LYS A 20 3.28 20.80 3.74
N THR A 21 4.31 20.91 4.59
CA THR A 21 5.27 19.85 4.90
C THR A 21 4.69 18.71 5.75
N THR A 22 3.46 18.81 6.22
CA THR A 22 2.77 17.73 6.94
C THR A 22 1.80 17.05 5.98
N PRO A 23 1.93 15.73 5.73
CA PRO A 23 1.06 14.97 4.84
C PRO A 23 -0.41 14.99 5.28
N ARG A 24 -1.31 14.79 4.33
CA ARG A 24 -2.76 14.88 4.58
C ARG A 24 -3.27 13.90 5.64
N TYR A 25 -2.77 12.66 5.64
CA TYR A 25 -3.20 11.65 6.62
C TYR A 25 -2.65 11.92 8.02
N VAL A 26 -1.41 12.42 8.12
CA VAL A 26 -0.86 12.92 9.40
C VAL A 26 -1.71 14.07 9.94
N LYS A 27 -2.15 15.02 9.08
CA LYS A 27 -3.06 16.10 9.50
C LYS A 27 -4.40 15.59 10.01
N LYS A 28 -4.97 14.53 9.40
CA LYS A 28 -6.22 13.92 9.87
C LYS A 28 -6.06 13.32 11.26
N GLN A 29 -5.00 12.54 11.48
CA GLN A 29 -4.69 11.97 12.79
C GLN A 29 -4.44 13.05 13.87
N ILE A 30 -3.69 14.11 13.52
CA ILE A 30 -3.44 15.26 14.41
C ILE A 30 -4.76 15.92 14.81
N ARG A 31 -5.69 16.16 13.85
CA ARG A 31 -6.99 16.79 14.17
C ARG A 31 -7.82 15.96 15.15
N ASP A 32 -7.88 14.64 14.94
CA ASP A 32 -8.59 13.75 15.86
C ASP A 32 -7.99 13.82 17.27
N TRP A 33 -6.66 13.70 17.38
CA TRP A 33 -6.00 13.71 18.68
C TRP A 33 -6.09 15.08 19.37
N MET A 34 -5.97 16.20 18.64
CA MET A 34 -6.12 17.54 19.21
C MET A 34 -7.50 17.75 19.83
N ARG A 35 -8.57 17.26 19.20
CA ARG A 35 -9.94 17.35 19.77
C ARG A 35 -10.02 16.65 21.14
N ILE A 36 -9.28 15.56 21.33
CA ILE A 36 -9.24 14.85 22.60
C ILE A 36 -8.40 15.66 23.61
N ALA A 37 -7.24 16.15 23.20
CA ALA A 37 -6.35 16.95 24.04
C ALA A 37 -7.01 18.26 24.53
N GLU A 38 -7.91 18.84 23.72
CA GLU A 38 -8.72 20.01 24.04
C GLU A 38 -9.97 19.67 24.89
N GLY A 39 -10.16 18.42 25.28
CA GLY A 39 -11.32 17.99 26.06
C GLY A 39 -12.64 17.89 25.28
N LYS A 40 -12.62 18.06 23.93
CA LYS A 40 -13.80 18.02 23.04
C LYS A 40 -14.28 16.61 22.67
N ASN A 41 -13.83 15.59 23.41
CA ASN A 41 -14.23 14.20 23.14
C ASN A 41 -14.93 13.63 24.38
N ALA A 42 -16.14 13.07 24.20
CA ALA A 42 -16.93 12.54 25.29
C ALA A 42 -16.37 11.22 25.87
N LYS A 43 -15.70 10.41 25.05
CA LYS A 43 -15.26 9.04 25.40
C LYS A 43 -13.82 8.98 25.90
N TYR A 44 -12.96 9.88 25.38
CA TYR A 44 -11.52 9.85 25.63
C TYR A 44 -11.00 11.18 26.21
N PHE A 45 -9.86 11.10 26.91
CA PHE A 45 -9.09 12.27 27.31
C PHE A 45 -7.60 11.94 27.37
N VAL A 46 -6.75 12.97 27.34
CA VAL A 46 -5.31 12.81 27.55
C VAL A 46 -5.00 13.07 29.02
N SER A 47 -4.41 12.08 29.70
CA SER A 47 -4.09 12.15 31.12
C SER A 47 -2.84 13.00 31.38
N GLU A 48 -3.00 14.19 31.97
CA GLU A 48 -1.91 15.10 32.35
C GLU A 48 -0.89 14.41 33.28
N LYS A 49 -1.38 13.59 34.23
CA LYS A 49 -0.53 12.81 35.15
C LYS A 49 0.40 11.85 34.38
N LYS A 50 -0.13 11.17 33.35
CA LYS A 50 0.68 10.28 32.51
C LYS A 50 1.65 11.06 31.63
N VAL A 51 1.26 12.20 31.08
CA VAL A 51 2.16 13.09 30.31
C VAL A 51 3.34 13.50 31.17
N GLN A 52 3.08 14.01 32.38
CA GLN A 52 4.13 14.41 33.32
C GLN A 52 5.06 13.25 33.69
N GLN A 53 4.50 12.06 33.90
CA GLN A 53 5.28 10.84 34.19
C GLN A 53 6.23 10.51 33.05
N ILE A 54 5.74 10.55 31.80
CA ILE A 54 6.55 10.29 30.60
C ILE A 54 7.64 11.35 30.45
N GLU A 55 7.32 12.62 30.60
CA GLU A 55 8.32 13.68 30.54
C GLU A 55 9.44 13.47 31.56
N ASN A 56 9.10 13.08 32.78
CA ASN A 56 10.09 12.82 33.83
C ASN A 56 10.98 11.62 33.47
N ILE A 57 10.42 10.54 32.88
CA ILE A 57 11.21 9.41 32.41
C ILE A 57 12.14 9.83 31.27
N LEU A 58 11.63 10.62 30.28
CA LEU A 58 12.43 11.08 29.14
C LEU A 58 13.58 12.00 29.55
N LYS A 59 13.46 12.75 30.66
CA LYS A 59 14.55 13.54 31.24
C LYS A 59 15.70 12.68 31.76
N LEU A 60 15.41 11.47 32.18
CA LEU A 60 16.37 10.49 32.75
C LEU A 60 16.98 9.59 31.68
N LEU A 61 16.36 9.46 30.51
CA LEU A 61 16.87 8.67 29.39
C LEU A 61 17.86 9.46 28.57
N ILE A 62 19.01 8.87 28.25
CA ILE A 62 20.07 9.51 27.47
C ILE A 62 20.18 8.84 26.10
N MET A 63 20.29 9.64 25.04
CA MET A 63 20.51 9.19 23.67
C MET A 63 21.89 8.54 23.56
N PRO A 64 22.00 7.25 23.18
CA PRO A 64 23.29 6.57 23.22
C PRO A 64 24.20 6.88 22.03
N LYS A 65 23.64 7.19 20.85
CA LYS A 65 24.37 7.30 19.58
C LYS A 65 23.78 8.39 18.67
N GLY A 66 24.56 8.81 17.67
CA GLY A 66 24.14 9.73 16.60
C GLY A 66 24.31 11.20 16.96
N LEU A 67 23.69 12.07 16.15
CA LEU A 67 23.87 13.55 16.22
C LEU A 67 23.56 14.18 17.58
N LYS A 68 22.75 13.53 18.38
CA LYS A 68 22.31 14.03 19.71
C LYS A 68 22.79 13.11 20.85
N ALA A 69 23.85 12.32 20.65
CA ALA A 69 24.42 11.45 21.66
C ALA A 69 24.77 12.21 22.95
N GLY A 70 24.55 11.59 24.13
CA GLY A 70 24.81 12.19 25.43
C GLY A 70 23.74 13.16 25.94
N GLN A 71 22.78 13.55 25.13
CA GLN A 71 21.68 14.41 25.56
C GLN A 71 20.48 13.60 26.07
N SER A 72 19.63 14.22 26.93
CA SER A 72 18.41 13.54 27.36
C SER A 72 17.41 13.35 26.24
N MET A 73 16.66 12.25 26.23
CA MET A 73 15.57 12.01 25.28
C MET A 73 14.51 13.12 25.30
N TYR A 74 14.33 13.78 26.45
CA TYR A 74 13.46 14.96 26.58
C TYR A 74 13.89 16.12 25.66
N LYS A 75 15.21 16.31 25.46
CA LYS A 75 15.76 17.34 24.57
C LYS A 75 15.89 16.87 23.12
N CYS A 76 16.16 15.59 22.93
CA CYS A 76 16.45 15.01 21.61
C CYS A 76 15.21 14.69 20.79
N ALA A 77 14.10 14.32 21.46
CA ALA A 77 12.89 13.89 20.79
C ALA A 77 12.31 15.00 19.90
N THR A 78 12.08 14.67 18.64
CA THR A 78 11.41 15.52 17.66
C THR A 78 9.90 15.57 17.90
N GLY A 79 9.22 16.54 17.31
CA GLY A 79 7.80 16.77 17.56
C GLY A 79 6.90 15.56 17.27
N TYR A 80 7.16 14.82 16.19
CA TYR A 80 6.37 13.63 15.88
C TYR A 80 6.56 12.50 16.93
N GLN A 81 7.76 12.39 17.51
CA GLN A 81 8.03 11.42 18.59
C GLN A 81 7.24 11.78 19.85
N TRP A 82 7.22 13.07 20.20
CA TRP A 82 6.38 13.58 21.30
C TRP A 82 4.90 13.25 21.08
N LEU A 83 4.41 13.42 19.86
CA LEU A 83 3.04 13.04 19.52
C LEU A 83 2.79 11.55 19.74
N ILE A 84 3.68 10.66 19.27
CA ILE A 84 3.55 9.20 19.48
C ILE A 84 3.55 8.87 20.98
N TYR A 85 4.52 9.37 21.75
CA TYR A 85 4.61 9.08 23.19
C TYR A 85 3.33 9.50 23.93
N THR A 86 2.86 10.71 23.64
CA THR A 86 1.70 11.27 24.34
C THR A 86 0.39 10.62 23.89
N SER A 87 0.20 10.41 22.58
CA SER A 87 -1.03 9.80 22.08
C SER A 87 -1.16 8.35 22.52
N MET A 88 -0.15 7.53 22.29
CA MET A 88 -0.22 6.09 22.53
C MET A 88 -0.25 5.72 24.02
N LEU A 89 0.45 6.47 24.86
CA LEU A 89 0.60 6.11 26.27
C LEU A 89 -0.29 6.91 27.23
N CYS A 90 -0.74 8.13 26.83
CA CYS A 90 -1.48 9.03 27.71
C CYS A 90 -2.94 9.21 27.35
N THR A 91 -3.39 8.82 26.14
CA THR A 91 -4.81 8.90 25.76
C THR A 91 -5.56 7.71 26.32
N VAL A 92 -6.56 7.96 27.15
CA VAL A 92 -7.27 6.93 27.92
C VAL A 92 -8.79 7.13 27.87
N TYR A 93 -9.53 6.10 28.23
CA TYR A 93 -10.98 6.17 28.38
C TYR A 93 -11.36 7.01 29.62
N ARG A 94 -12.45 7.78 29.53
CA ARG A 94 -12.95 8.57 30.68
C ARG A 94 -13.54 7.70 31.78
N ASP A 95 -14.30 6.68 31.42
CA ASP A 95 -14.90 5.70 32.32
C ASP A 95 -13.88 4.71 32.89
N LYS A 96 -12.75 4.49 32.20
CA LYS A 96 -11.68 3.56 32.57
C LYS A 96 -10.30 4.22 32.40
N PRO A 97 -9.90 5.17 33.27
CA PRO A 97 -8.67 5.97 33.10
C PRO A 97 -7.36 5.17 33.11
N ARG A 98 -7.42 3.88 33.50
CA ARG A 98 -6.28 2.97 33.41
C ARG A 98 -6.14 2.34 32.03
N LYS A 99 -7.24 2.28 31.22
CA LYS A 99 -7.24 1.68 29.89
C LYS A 99 -6.83 2.73 28.83
N ARG A 100 -5.82 2.39 28.02
CA ARG A 100 -5.41 3.18 26.85
C ARG A 100 -6.50 3.13 25.78
N ARG A 101 -6.67 4.23 25.04
CA ARG A 101 -7.53 4.25 23.84
C ARG A 101 -6.91 3.42 22.71
N TYR A 102 -5.64 3.73 22.38
CA TYR A 102 -5.00 3.15 21.24
C TYR A 102 -4.35 1.80 21.57
N GLU A 103 -4.73 0.79 20.81
CA GLU A 103 -4.21 -0.57 20.92
C GLU A 103 -3.19 -0.85 19.80
N THR A 104 -3.30 -0.16 18.64
CA THR A 104 -2.38 -0.28 17.50
C THR A 104 -1.81 1.09 17.13
N GLY A 105 -0.48 1.18 17.09
CA GLY A 105 0.26 2.30 16.51
C GLY A 105 0.85 1.90 15.16
N LEU A 106 0.43 2.55 14.07
CA LEU A 106 0.99 2.36 12.74
C LEU A 106 1.90 3.53 12.39
N LEU A 107 3.17 3.25 12.10
CA LEU A 107 4.15 4.27 11.73
C LEU A 107 4.76 3.96 10.38
N GLU A 108 4.34 4.69 9.38
CA GLU A 108 4.93 4.73 8.06
C GLU A 108 5.88 5.93 7.97
N ILE A 109 7.18 5.69 7.93
CA ILE A 109 8.19 6.75 7.97
C ILE A 109 9.50 6.30 7.33
N CYS A 110 10.18 7.20 6.64
CA CYS A 110 11.46 6.95 5.99
C CYS A 110 12.56 6.53 6.96
N ARG A 111 13.59 5.88 6.42
CA ARG A 111 14.82 5.55 7.17
C ARG A 111 15.47 6.81 7.75
N LYS A 112 16.19 6.64 8.87
CA LYS A 112 16.94 7.71 9.57
C LYS A 112 16.09 8.79 10.24
N ASN A 113 14.78 8.56 10.39
CA ASN A 113 13.89 9.38 11.20
C ASN A 113 13.77 8.89 12.66
N PHE A 114 14.75 8.20 13.19
CA PHE A 114 14.80 7.69 14.59
C PHE A 114 13.71 6.68 14.98
N LYS A 115 13.07 5.99 14.03
CA LYS A 115 11.98 5.05 14.32
C LYS A 115 12.34 4.02 15.41
N THR A 116 13.51 3.39 15.31
CA THR A 116 13.99 2.37 16.27
C THR A 116 14.15 2.94 17.67
N TYR A 117 14.72 4.15 17.81
CA TYR A 117 14.84 4.84 19.11
C TYR A 117 13.49 5.31 19.64
N THR A 118 12.57 5.74 18.77
CA THR A 118 11.20 6.12 19.17
C THR A 118 10.51 4.98 19.89
N ILE A 119 10.50 3.81 19.27
CA ILE A 119 9.84 2.64 19.83
C ILE A 119 10.63 2.03 20.98
N GLY A 120 11.96 1.99 20.85
CA GLY A 120 12.82 1.57 21.96
C GLY A 120 12.57 2.36 23.24
N THR A 121 12.40 3.67 23.13
CA THR A 121 12.03 4.56 24.23
C THR A 121 10.66 4.19 24.82
N ILE A 122 9.65 3.89 23.99
CA ILE A 122 8.34 3.43 24.46
C ILE A 122 8.49 2.15 25.28
N PHE A 123 9.26 1.17 24.81
CA PHE A 123 9.47 -0.07 25.57
C PHE A 123 10.19 0.17 26.90
N ILE A 124 11.14 1.12 26.97
CA ILE A 124 11.75 1.48 28.26
C ILE A 124 10.70 2.09 29.20
N ILE A 125 9.82 2.96 28.70
CA ILE A 125 8.71 3.49 29.49
C ILE A 125 7.79 2.37 29.97
N LEU A 126 7.43 1.41 29.09
CA LEU A 126 6.59 0.26 29.46
C LEU A 126 7.26 -0.65 30.50
N PHE A 127 8.58 -0.88 30.43
CA PHE A 127 9.29 -1.60 31.49
C PHE A 127 9.08 -0.97 32.87
N LEU A 128 9.03 0.35 32.94
CA LEU A 128 8.91 1.11 34.20
C LEU A 128 7.46 1.27 34.68
N THR A 129 6.48 1.20 33.75
CA THR A 129 5.09 1.62 34.03
C THR A 129 4.05 0.51 33.93
N GLU A 130 4.34 -0.57 33.20
CA GLU A 130 3.41 -1.70 33.08
C GLU A 130 3.41 -2.59 34.35
N PRO A 131 2.33 -3.35 34.56
CA PRO A 131 2.22 -4.30 35.68
C PRO A 131 3.37 -5.31 35.70
N LYS A 132 3.56 -5.95 36.87
CA LYS A 132 4.54 -7.03 37.02
C LYS A 132 4.26 -8.18 36.06
N PHE A 133 5.34 -8.84 35.62
CA PHE A 133 5.33 -10.00 34.72
C PHE A 133 4.84 -9.70 33.31
N SER A 134 4.79 -8.43 32.90
CA SER A 134 4.46 -8.06 31.51
C SER A 134 5.51 -8.59 30.54
N LYS A 135 5.03 -9.16 29.42
CA LYS A 135 5.87 -9.70 28.34
C LYS A 135 5.77 -8.81 27.11
N PHE A 136 6.93 -8.42 26.60
CA PHE A 136 7.05 -7.63 25.38
C PHE A 136 7.78 -8.45 24.32
N PHE A 137 7.45 -8.22 23.06
CA PHE A 137 8.10 -8.91 21.94
C PHE A 137 8.47 -7.91 20.86
N SER A 138 9.62 -8.12 20.19
CA SER A 138 9.96 -7.49 18.93
C SER A 138 10.00 -8.54 17.84
N VAL A 139 9.34 -8.28 16.72
CA VAL A 139 9.25 -9.16 15.57
C VAL A 139 9.82 -8.42 14.36
N ALA A 140 10.67 -9.09 13.58
CA ALA A 140 11.23 -8.55 12.34
C ALA A 140 11.44 -9.70 11.32
N PRO A 141 11.68 -9.38 10.03
CA PRO A 141 11.89 -10.39 8.99
C PRO A 141 12.99 -11.39 9.30
N ASP A 142 14.02 -10.97 9.99
CA ASP A 142 15.12 -11.85 10.39
C ASP A 142 15.60 -11.57 11.83
N GLY A 143 16.45 -12.48 12.34
CA GLY A 143 16.93 -12.39 13.71
C GLY A 143 17.94 -11.25 13.95
N ALA A 144 18.62 -10.73 12.93
CA ALA A 144 19.52 -9.59 13.07
C ALA A 144 18.72 -8.31 13.27
N LEU A 145 17.73 -8.04 12.42
CA LEU A 145 16.83 -6.89 12.53
C LEU A 145 16.04 -6.89 13.85
N SER A 146 15.53 -8.07 14.27
CA SER A 146 14.83 -8.17 15.56
C SER A 146 15.73 -7.83 16.76
N ARG A 147 17.04 -8.14 16.67
CA ARG A 147 18.02 -7.77 17.70
C ARG A 147 18.39 -6.29 17.70
N GLU A 148 18.33 -5.59 16.56
CA GLU A 148 18.64 -4.15 16.48
C GLU A 148 17.79 -3.32 17.44
N ILE A 149 16.50 -3.61 17.56
CA ILE A 149 15.61 -2.93 18.51
C ILE A 149 16.05 -3.21 19.96
N LYS A 150 16.31 -4.48 20.26
CA LYS A 150 16.80 -4.87 21.59
C LYS A 150 18.13 -4.19 21.94
N GLU A 151 19.03 -4.07 20.97
CA GLU A 151 20.32 -3.39 21.14
C GLU A 151 20.13 -1.90 21.37
N ALA A 152 19.27 -1.23 20.59
CA ALA A 152 18.95 0.18 20.80
C ALA A 152 18.38 0.44 22.20
N ILE A 153 17.49 -0.44 22.69
CA ILE A 153 16.95 -0.38 24.05
C ILE A 153 18.09 -0.59 25.08
N SER A 154 18.93 -1.60 24.89
CA SER A 154 20.02 -1.92 25.80
C SER A 154 21.05 -0.80 25.89
N ASP A 155 21.40 -0.21 24.74
CA ASP A 155 22.35 0.91 24.69
C ASP A 155 21.76 2.15 25.38
N THR A 156 20.47 2.45 25.15
CA THR A 156 19.79 3.56 25.82
C THR A 156 19.74 3.36 27.33
N ILE A 157 19.45 2.14 27.80
CA ILE A 157 19.45 1.82 29.24
C ILE A 157 20.85 2.00 29.83
N LYS A 158 21.90 1.44 29.19
CA LYS A 158 23.30 1.56 29.66
C LYS A 158 23.76 3.01 29.71
N SER A 159 23.36 3.82 28.73
CA SER A 159 23.70 5.24 28.67
C SER A 159 22.92 6.10 29.68
N SER A 160 21.94 5.53 30.37
CA SER A 160 21.06 6.21 31.34
C SER A 160 21.29 5.70 32.76
N PRO A 161 22.30 6.23 33.50
CA PRO A 161 22.74 5.66 34.79
C PRO A 161 21.61 5.51 35.80
N VAL A 162 20.79 6.56 35.97
CA VAL A 162 19.64 6.55 36.92
C VAL A 162 18.60 5.49 36.61
N ILE A 163 18.45 5.13 35.32
CA ILE A 163 17.53 4.08 34.87
C ILE A 163 18.17 2.71 35.03
N TYR A 164 19.45 2.57 34.67
CA TYR A 164 20.17 1.30 34.67
C TYR A 164 20.44 0.77 36.06
N GLU A 165 20.85 1.68 37.01
CA GLU A 165 21.29 1.33 38.34
C GLU A 165 20.61 2.20 39.41
N TYR A 166 20.38 1.64 40.57
CA TYR A 166 19.90 2.35 41.75
C TYR A 166 20.59 1.82 43.00
N LYS A 167 21.23 2.70 43.77
CA LYS A 167 22.00 2.36 45.00
C LYS A 167 22.97 1.18 44.77
N GLY A 168 23.77 1.21 43.72
CA GLY A 168 24.75 0.17 43.42
C GLY A 168 24.18 -1.14 42.84
N THR A 169 22.84 -1.22 42.68
CA THR A 169 22.20 -2.43 42.14
C THR A 169 21.67 -2.21 40.75
N LYS A 170 22.14 -3.03 39.80
CA LYS A 170 21.64 -3.03 38.41
C LYS A 170 20.18 -3.48 38.36
N ARG A 171 19.32 -2.61 37.87
CA ARG A 171 17.87 -2.85 37.74
C ARG A 171 17.50 -3.67 36.52
N PHE A 172 18.34 -3.67 35.48
CA PHE A 172 18.12 -4.43 34.25
C PHE A 172 19.13 -5.58 34.10
N LYS A 173 18.63 -6.71 33.61
CA LYS A 173 19.43 -7.82 33.12
C LYS A 173 19.38 -7.78 31.59
N LEU A 174 20.51 -7.45 30.97
CA LEU A 174 20.63 -7.29 29.51
C LEU A 174 21.38 -8.50 28.96
N LEU A 175 20.66 -9.49 28.46
CA LEU A 175 21.22 -10.73 27.89
C LEU A 175 21.12 -10.73 26.37
N ARG A 176 21.75 -11.73 25.74
CA ARG A 176 21.70 -11.92 24.30
C ARG A 176 20.26 -12.10 23.80
N ASP A 177 19.46 -12.88 24.52
CA ASP A 177 18.16 -13.36 24.05
C ASP A 177 16.99 -12.58 24.65
N TYR A 178 17.20 -11.79 25.69
CA TYR A 178 16.14 -10.97 26.28
C TYR A 178 16.67 -9.81 27.12
N ILE A 179 15.79 -8.86 27.40
CA ILE A 179 15.97 -7.80 28.40
C ILE A 179 14.97 -8.08 29.54
N LYS A 180 15.41 -7.99 30.79
CA LYS A 180 14.55 -8.13 31.98
C LYS A 180 14.72 -6.95 32.92
N PHE A 181 13.60 -6.32 33.30
CA PHE A 181 13.57 -5.32 34.36
C PHE A 181 13.23 -6.00 35.68
N LYS A 182 14.22 -6.11 36.58
CA LYS A 182 14.12 -6.91 37.80
C LYS A 182 13.01 -6.46 38.76
N PRO A 183 12.75 -5.13 38.99
CA PRO A 183 11.74 -4.71 39.96
C PRO A 183 10.32 -5.19 39.63
N ASN A 184 9.96 -5.29 38.35
CA ASN A 184 8.63 -5.71 37.90
C ASN A 184 8.63 -7.07 37.22
N GLU A 185 9.79 -7.72 37.04
CA GLU A 185 9.93 -8.98 36.31
C GLU A 185 9.49 -8.89 34.84
N ASN A 186 9.34 -7.67 34.33
CA ASN A 186 8.95 -7.43 32.94
C ASN A 186 10.05 -7.82 31.95
N THR A 187 9.72 -8.44 30.83
CA THR A 187 10.69 -8.98 29.87
C THR A 187 10.39 -8.53 28.44
N LEU A 188 11.45 -8.29 27.65
CA LEU A 188 11.38 -8.13 26.19
C LEU A 188 12.18 -9.26 25.53
N ILE A 189 11.56 -9.94 24.58
CA ILE A 189 12.13 -11.07 23.84
C ILE A 189 12.08 -10.74 22.34
N PRO A 190 13.24 -10.64 21.66
CA PRO A 190 13.28 -10.52 20.20
C PRO A 190 12.91 -11.85 19.53
N LEU A 191 12.10 -11.79 18.48
CA LEU A 191 11.66 -12.92 17.69
C LEU A 191 12.03 -12.70 16.22
N ALA A 192 12.66 -13.69 15.62
CA ALA A 192 12.80 -13.75 14.16
C ALA A 192 11.49 -14.25 13.54
N TYR A 193 11.24 -13.84 12.30
CA TYR A 193 10.16 -14.43 11.51
C TYR A 193 10.26 -15.96 11.47
N SER A 194 9.17 -16.63 11.68
CA SER A 194 9.05 -18.07 11.53
C SER A 194 7.61 -18.42 11.18
N ASN A 195 7.40 -19.18 10.13
CA ASN A 195 6.10 -19.72 9.80
C ASN A 195 5.61 -20.65 10.94
N ASN A 196 4.40 -20.41 11.45
CA ASN A 196 3.68 -21.27 12.38
C ASN A 196 4.33 -21.51 13.76
N ARG A 197 5.30 -20.65 14.22
CA ARG A 197 5.95 -20.81 15.53
C ARG A 197 5.82 -19.60 16.44
N MET A 198 4.94 -18.66 16.11
CA MET A 198 4.76 -17.44 16.89
C MET A 198 3.54 -17.49 17.82
N ASP A 199 2.66 -18.47 17.63
CA ASP A 199 1.46 -18.70 18.44
C ASP A 199 1.77 -19.11 19.89
N GLY A 200 0.76 -19.06 20.75
CA GLY A 200 0.85 -19.43 22.17
C GLY A 200 1.54 -18.39 23.05
N ARG A 201 1.85 -17.21 22.52
CA ARG A 201 2.41 -16.07 23.27
C ARG A 201 1.31 -15.13 23.72
N MET A 202 1.52 -14.46 24.87
CA MET A 202 0.58 -13.45 25.39
C MET A 202 1.34 -12.12 25.56
N PRO A 203 1.51 -11.33 24.48
CA PRO A 203 2.21 -10.07 24.54
C PRO A 203 1.38 -8.97 25.18
N ASN A 204 1.89 -8.34 26.25
CA ASN A 204 1.32 -7.08 26.75
C ASN A 204 1.57 -5.95 25.76
N ALA A 205 2.77 -5.96 25.12
CA ALA A 205 3.08 -5.10 24.02
C ALA A 205 3.98 -5.83 23.00
N PHE A 206 3.84 -5.48 21.71
CA PHE A 206 4.75 -5.95 20.66
C PHE A 206 5.11 -4.83 19.70
N ILE A 207 6.23 -5.02 19.02
CA ILE A 207 6.62 -4.27 17.84
C ILE A 207 6.86 -5.24 16.69
N ALA A 208 6.28 -4.93 15.53
CA ALA A 208 6.63 -5.52 14.26
C ALA A 208 7.35 -4.46 13.41
N ASP A 209 8.64 -4.63 13.21
CA ASP A 209 9.48 -3.70 12.44
C ASP A 209 9.78 -4.26 11.06
N GLU A 210 9.94 -3.34 10.09
CA GLU A 210 10.14 -3.64 8.67
C GLU A 210 9.10 -4.61 8.10
N VAL A 211 7.82 -4.37 8.47
CA VAL A 211 6.69 -5.25 8.09
C VAL A 211 6.53 -5.36 6.56
N GLY A 212 6.92 -4.32 5.82
CA GLY A 212 6.94 -4.37 4.34
C GLY A 212 7.90 -5.42 3.74
N ALA A 213 8.84 -5.95 4.54
CA ALA A 213 9.74 -7.02 4.13
C ALA A 213 9.27 -8.41 4.60
N LEU A 214 8.19 -8.52 5.37
CA LEU A 214 7.65 -9.82 5.80
C LEU A 214 6.98 -10.53 4.61
N PRO A 215 7.13 -11.84 4.49
CA PRO A 215 6.50 -12.62 3.42
C PRO A 215 4.97 -12.64 3.51
N ASN A 216 4.40 -12.47 4.72
CA ASN A 216 2.96 -12.46 4.96
C ASN A 216 2.62 -11.77 6.29
N GLY A 217 1.33 -11.55 6.56
CA GLY A 217 0.83 -10.90 7.77
C GLY A 217 0.84 -11.75 9.05
N TYR A 218 1.13 -13.05 8.96
CA TYR A 218 1.07 -13.98 10.09
C TYR A 218 1.77 -13.49 11.37
N PRO A 219 2.99 -12.90 11.35
CA PRO A 219 3.64 -12.45 12.58
C PRO A 219 2.86 -11.38 13.35
N VAL A 220 2.23 -10.46 12.62
CA VAL A 220 1.40 -9.39 13.22
C VAL A 220 0.11 -9.98 13.78
N GLU A 221 -0.54 -10.88 13.03
CA GLU A 221 -1.77 -11.56 13.43
C GLU A 221 -1.57 -12.45 14.67
N ALA A 222 -0.47 -13.21 14.72
CA ALA A 222 -0.12 -14.03 15.86
C ALA A 222 0.07 -13.20 17.14
N MET A 223 0.73 -12.04 17.04
CA MET A 223 0.91 -11.12 18.17
C MET A 223 -0.42 -10.49 18.60
N ARG A 224 -1.26 -10.03 17.67
CA ARG A 224 -2.60 -9.49 17.97
C ARG A 224 -3.52 -10.54 18.61
N SER A 225 -3.54 -11.74 18.05
CA SER A 225 -4.31 -12.87 18.58
C SER A 225 -3.91 -13.22 20.00
N GLY A 226 -2.61 -13.22 20.27
CA GLY A 226 -2.07 -13.44 21.61
C GLY A 226 -2.46 -12.39 22.66
N GLN A 227 -2.95 -11.22 22.24
CA GLN A 227 -3.38 -10.13 23.12
C GLN A 227 -4.85 -10.21 23.56
N LEU A 228 -5.62 -11.21 23.14
CA LEU A 228 -7.07 -11.29 23.44
C LEU A 228 -7.40 -11.09 24.92
N ASN A 229 -6.60 -11.65 25.82
CA ASN A 229 -6.80 -11.57 27.27
C ASN A 229 -6.00 -10.43 27.95
N VAL A 230 -5.41 -9.52 27.18
CA VAL A 230 -4.65 -8.39 27.72
C VAL A 230 -5.53 -7.15 27.81
N VAL A 231 -5.62 -6.54 28.99
CA VAL A 231 -6.48 -5.37 29.25
C VAL A 231 -5.96 -4.12 28.52
N ASN A 232 -4.65 -3.88 28.58
CA ASN A 232 -3.98 -2.73 27.95
C ASN A 232 -3.09 -3.21 26.80
N LYS A 233 -3.73 -3.71 25.74
CA LYS A 233 -3.06 -4.12 24.51
C LYS A 233 -2.26 -2.98 23.92
N LEU A 234 -1.11 -3.29 23.33
CA LEU A 234 -0.33 -2.33 22.57
C LEU A 234 0.50 -3.06 21.51
N GLY A 235 0.31 -2.69 20.25
CA GLY A 235 1.09 -3.18 19.12
C GLY A 235 1.60 -2.01 18.30
N PHE A 236 2.88 -2.06 17.91
CA PHE A 236 3.46 -1.12 16.95
C PHE A 236 3.80 -1.85 15.66
N ILE A 237 3.35 -1.30 14.54
CA ILE A 237 3.61 -1.80 13.19
C ILE A 237 4.35 -0.69 12.46
N ILE A 238 5.57 -0.99 12.03
CA ILE A 238 6.46 0.04 11.49
C ILE A 238 7.11 -0.47 10.22
N SER A 239 7.17 0.38 9.22
CA SER A 239 7.98 0.16 8.01
C SER A 239 8.23 1.46 7.24
N THR A 240 9.14 1.36 6.28
CA THR A 240 9.19 2.24 5.10
C THR A 240 8.42 1.57 3.97
N LYS A 241 8.20 2.28 2.85
CA LYS A 241 7.74 1.65 1.60
C LYS A 241 8.76 0.62 1.09
N TYR A 242 8.24 -0.36 0.37
CA TYR A 242 8.99 -1.37 -0.36
C TYR A 242 8.64 -1.31 -1.84
N PRO A 243 9.46 -1.88 -2.75
CA PRO A 243 9.20 -1.79 -4.20
C PRO A 243 7.90 -2.47 -4.63
N THR A 244 7.44 -3.48 -3.87
CA THR A 244 6.20 -4.21 -4.14
C THR A 244 5.04 -3.65 -3.32
N ILE A 245 3.88 -3.52 -3.96
CA ILE A 245 2.62 -3.12 -3.29
C ILE A 245 2.02 -4.31 -2.51
N ASP A 246 2.21 -5.50 -3.01
CA ASP A 246 1.70 -6.73 -2.40
C ASP A 246 2.61 -7.13 -1.23
N ASN A 247 2.38 -6.49 -0.09
CA ASN A 247 3.06 -6.79 1.16
C ASN A 247 2.19 -6.44 2.37
N PRO A 248 2.36 -7.11 3.53
CA PRO A 248 1.50 -6.93 4.70
C PRO A 248 1.44 -5.50 5.24
N PHE A 249 2.47 -4.69 5.03
CA PHE A 249 2.48 -3.31 5.50
C PHE A 249 1.53 -2.41 4.71
N GLU A 250 1.44 -2.60 3.40
CA GLU A 250 0.51 -1.85 2.57
C GLU A 250 -0.94 -2.17 2.91
N ASP A 251 -1.24 -3.38 3.39
CA ASP A 251 -2.55 -3.76 3.89
C ASP A 251 -2.93 -2.96 5.13
N GLU A 252 -2.00 -2.84 6.08
CA GLU A 252 -2.18 -2.05 7.31
C GLU A 252 -2.34 -0.55 6.98
N VAL A 253 -1.54 -0.02 6.04
CA VAL A 253 -1.62 1.36 5.57
C VAL A 253 -2.97 1.63 4.88
N ALA A 254 -3.42 0.72 4.01
CA ALA A 254 -4.71 0.84 3.32
C ALA A 254 -5.88 0.84 4.31
N TYR A 255 -5.85 -0.04 5.32
CA TYR A 255 -6.84 -0.05 6.39
C TYR A 255 -6.84 1.25 7.20
N ALA A 256 -5.66 1.72 7.63
CA ALA A 256 -5.53 2.97 8.37
C ALA A 256 -6.04 4.19 7.58
N LYS A 257 -5.82 4.23 6.26
CA LYS A 257 -6.37 5.27 5.39
C LYS A 257 -7.91 5.26 5.39
N LYS A 258 -8.54 4.07 5.31
CA LYS A 258 -10.01 3.95 5.40
C LYS A 258 -10.54 4.47 6.73
N VAL A 259 -9.85 4.18 7.84
CA VAL A 259 -10.21 4.69 9.17
C VAL A 259 -10.07 6.22 9.23
N LEU A 260 -8.95 6.77 8.75
CA LEU A 260 -8.69 8.21 8.72
C LEU A 260 -9.61 8.97 7.74
N ASP A 261 -10.12 8.30 6.72
CA ASP A 261 -11.11 8.84 5.78
C ASP A 261 -12.55 8.73 6.32
N GLY A 262 -12.76 8.04 7.45
CA GLY A 262 -14.06 7.84 8.07
C GLY A 262 -14.93 6.78 7.37
N ILE A 263 -14.33 5.98 6.48
CA ILE A 263 -14.99 4.84 5.78
C ILE A 263 -15.17 3.69 6.77
N GLU A 264 -14.13 3.41 7.56
CA GLU A 264 -14.14 2.39 8.61
C GLU A 264 -14.12 3.05 9.99
N LYS A 265 -14.75 2.38 10.97
CA LYS A 265 -14.78 2.85 12.37
C LYS A 265 -13.87 2.00 13.23
N ASP A 266 -12.69 2.49 13.52
CA ASP A 266 -11.76 1.89 14.47
C ASP A 266 -11.13 2.97 15.36
N ASP A 267 -11.67 3.10 16.57
CA ASP A 267 -11.19 4.07 17.57
C ASP A 267 -9.84 3.67 18.18
N THR A 268 -9.35 2.45 17.94
CA THR A 268 -8.20 1.86 18.64
C THR A 268 -6.88 2.00 17.87
N ILE A 269 -6.94 2.41 16.58
CA ILE A 269 -5.75 2.65 15.77
C ILE A 269 -5.28 4.11 15.86
N PHE A 270 -3.97 4.29 15.94
CA PHE A 270 -3.29 5.57 15.79
C PHE A 270 -2.27 5.45 14.66
N ALA A 271 -2.45 6.18 13.57
CA ALA A 271 -1.63 6.05 12.38
C ALA A 271 -0.93 7.35 12.00
N LEU A 272 0.39 7.33 11.89
CA LEU A 272 1.18 8.41 11.30
C LEU A 272 1.77 7.93 9.97
N LEU A 273 1.17 8.37 8.88
CA LEU A 273 1.55 7.99 7.52
C LEU A 273 2.32 9.14 6.89
N TYR A 274 3.66 9.11 7.01
CA TYR A 274 4.57 10.08 6.41
C TYR A 274 4.87 9.70 4.96
N GLU A 275 3.81 9.57 4.16
CA GLU A 275 3.89 9.46 2.71
C GLU A 275 3.62 10.81 2.06
N PRO A 276 4.29 11.18 0.96
CA PRO A 276 4.01 12.42 0.26
C PRO A 276 2.61 12.45 -0.34
N ASP A 277 1.97 13.63 -0.31
CA ASP A 277 0.66 13.84 -0.94
C ASP A 277 0.74 13.75 -2.47
N LYS A 278 1.93 14.00 -3.04
CA LYS A 278 2.27 13.88 -4.47
C LYS A 278 3.50 12.98 -4.62
N THR A 279 3.47 12.07 -5.57
CA THR A 279 4.54 11.07 -5.77
C THR A 279 5.40 11.31 -7.02
N SER A 280 4.92 12.17 -7.95
CA SER A 280 5.71 12.62 -9.11
C SER A 280 6.74 13.68 -8.72
N ASP A 281 7.75 13.87 -9.57
CA ASP A 281 8.77 14.94 -9.46
C ASP A 281 9.68 14.82 -8.22
N TRP A 282 9.95 13.59 -7.75
CA TRP A 282 10.80 13.35 -6.58
C TRP A 282 12.24 13.89 -6.78
N GLU A 283 12.68 14.05 -8.03
CA GLU A 283 13.97 14.62 -8.38
C GLU A 283 14.10 16.10 -8.01
N THR A 284 13.00 16.85 -8.10
CA THR A 284 13.02 18.31 -8.00
C THR A 284 12.19 18.87 -6.85
N ASP A 285 11.08 18.22 -6.50
CA ASP A 285 10.18 18.73 -5.47
C ASP A 285 10.70 18.43 -4.05
N ASN A 286 11.14 19.49 -3.37
CA ASN A 286 11.57 19.42 -1.97
C ASN A 286 10.45 19.06 -1.00
N LEU A 287 9.18 19.29 -1.37
CA LEU A 287 8.05 19.00 -0.50
C LEU A 287 7.91 17.50 -0.25
N ILE A 288 8.21 16.68 -1.25
CA ILE A 288 8.20 15.22 -1.15
C ILE A 288 9.13 14.75 -0.01
N LEU A 289 10.38 15.21 -0.02
CA LEU A 289 11.35 14.84 1.03
C LEU A 289 10.91 15.35 2.40
N LYS A 290 10.38 16.58 2.48
CA LYS A 290 9.96 17.19 3.73
C LYS A 290 8.74 16.48 4.34
N GLN A 291 7.80 16.04 3.51
CA GLN A 291 6.63 15.27 3.96
C GLN A 291 7.01 13.87 4.45
N ALA A 292 7.94 13.22 3.78
CA ALA A 292 8.38 11.85 4.12
C ALA A 292 9.34 11.80 5.33
N ASN A 293 10.00 12.92 5.66
CA ASN A 293 11.08 12.96 6.67
C ASN A 293 10.84 14.05 7.73
N PRO A 294 9.92 13.85 8.68
CA PRO A 294 9.60 14.87 9.68
C PRO A 294 10.82 15.31 10.54
N ALA A 295 11.79 14.41 10.78
CA ALA A 295 12.99 14.77 11.53
C ALA A 295 13.88 15.79 10.80
N SER A 296 13.86 15.82 9.46
CA SER A 296 14.62 16.77 8.66
C SER A 296 14.13 18.22 8.80
N LEU A 297 12.90 18.41 9.30
CA LEU A 297 12.35 19.74 9.56
C LEU A 297 12.88 20.37 10.85
N GLU A 298 13.48 19.57 11.73
CA GLU A 298 13.99 19.97 13.04
C GLU A 298 15.52 19.80 13.16
N ILE A 299 16.14 19.05 12.25
CA ILE A 299 17.57 18.71 12.26
C ILE A 299 18.15 18.96 10.87
N PRO A 300 18.82 20.12 10.68
CA PRO A 300 19.35 20.53 9.37
C PRO A 300 20.31 19.51 8.72
N GLU A 301 21.12 18.84 9.53
CA GLU A 301 22.11 17.86 9.04
C GLU A 301 21.43 16.68 8.33
N ILE A 302 20.21 16.28 8.76
CA ILE A 302 19.42 15.26 8.09
C ILE A 302 18.92 15.76 6.73
N TRP A 303 18.51 17.02 6.66
CA TRP A 303 18.07 17.63 5.40
C TRP A 303 19.21 17.67 4.38
N ASP A 304 20.39 18.13 4.79
CA ASP A 304 21.54 18.25 3.92
C ASP A 304 21.98 16.88 3.37
N ASP A 305 21.93 15.84 4.20
CA ASP A 305 22.26 14.46 3.79
C ASP A 305 21.20 13.92 2.79
N LEU A 306 19.92 14.20 3.01
CA LEU A 306 18.85 13.81 2.08
C LEU A 306 19.00 14.46 0.71
N VAL A 307 19.34 15.75 0.66
CA VAL A 307 19.58 16.47 -0.61
C VAL A 307 20.77 15.88 -1.37
N LYS A 308 21.88 15.58 -0.69
CA LYS A 308 23.03 14.90 -1.29
C LYS A 308 22.68 13.52 -1.84
N LYS A 309 21.93 12.74 -1.08
CA LYS A 309 21.49 11.41 -1.53
C LYS A 309 20.54 11.49 -2.74
N ARG A 310 19.65 12.49 -2.79
CA ARG A 310 18.79 12.73 -3.95
C ARG A 310 19.63 13.01 -5.21
N ALA A 311 20.57 13.94 -5.11
CA ALA A 311 21.46 14.25 -6.23
C ALA A 311 22.19 13.01 -6.77
N ARG A 312 22.65 12.15 -5.85
CA ARG A 312 23.29 10.89 -6.21
C ARG A 312 22.34 9.89 -6.88
N ALA A 313 21.10 9.75 -6.38
CA ALA A 313 20.07 8.88 -6.97
C ALA A 313 19.62 9.37 -8.35
N ILE A 314 19.66 10.68 -8.61
CA ILE A 314 19.41 11.25 -9.95
C ILE A 314 20.55 10.81 -10.90
N ALA A 315 21.80 10.90 -10.47
CA ALA A 315 22.96 10.59 -11.28
C ALA A 315 23.18 9.08 -11.50
N ILE A 316 22.82 8.23 -10.52
CA ILE A 316 23.07 6.79 -10.52
C ILE A 316 21.74 6.02 -10.48
N GLU A 317 21.39 5.39 -11.59
CA GLU A 317 20.12 4.69 -11.76
C GLU A 317 19.88 3.60 -10.71
N ASN A 318 20.88 2.79 -10.41
CA ASN A 318 20.77 1.69 -9.45
C ASN A 318 20.52 2.16 -7.99
N GLU A 319 20.70 3.44 -7.69
CA GLU A 319 20.42 4.00 -6.37
C GLU A 319 18.99 4.55 -6.26
N ARG A 320 18.27 4.73 -7.37
CA ARG A 320 16.94 5.36 -7.41
C ARG A 320 15.89 4.60 -6.63
N GLU A 321 15.77 3.30 -6.86
CA GLU A 321 14.80 2.47 -6.14
C GLU A 321 14.97 2.60 -4.62
N ASN A 322 16.20 2.44 -4.14
CA ASN A 322 16.49 2.55 -2.72
C ASN A 322 16.22 3.96 -2.18
N PHE A 323 16.56 5.01 -2.94
CA PHE A 323 16.30 6.38 -2.53
C PHE A 323 14.80 6.69 -2.48
N VAL A 324 14.06 6.37 -3.54
CA VAL A 324 12.62 6.67 -3.67
C VAL A 324 11.81 5.91 -2.62
N THR A 325 12.10 4.61 -2.43
CA THR A 325 11.38 3.82 -1.43
C THR A 325 11.76 4.17 0.00
N LYS A 326 13.05 4.34 0.30
CA LYS A 326 13.54 4.44 1.68
C LYS A 326 13.72 5.87 2.20
N HIS A 327 13.74 6.87 1.29
CA HIS A 327 13.90 8.28 1.66
C HIS A 327 12.79 9.20 1.14
N CYS A 328 12.01 8.81 0.11
CA CYS A 328 10.81 9.52 -0.29
C CYS A 328 9.52 8.84 0.19
N ASN A 329 9.59 7.62 0.68
CA ASN A 329 8.44 6.81 1.10
C ASN A 329 7.41 6.65 -0.03
N ILE A 330 7.92 6.41 -1.24
CA ILE A 330 7.15 6.20 -2.47
C ILE A 330 7.46 4.77 -2.96
N ILE A 331 6.44 4.06 -3.43
CA ILE A 331 6.64 2.77 -4.08
C ILE A 331 7.28 3.01 -5.44
N TYR A 332 8.52 2.53 -5.60
CA TYR A 332 9.27 2.68 -6.85
C TYR A 332 9.07 1.45 -7.73
N GLN A 333 8.38 1.65 -8.85
CA GLN A 333 8.06 0.58 -9.80
C GLN A 333 9.03 0.52 -11.00
N GLY A 334 10.24 1.08 -10.87
CA GLY A 334 11.24 1.16 -11.93
C GLY A 334 11.10 2.41 -12.82
N GLN A 335 12.12 2.65 -13.67
CA GLN A 335 12.00 3.67 -14.72
C GLN A 335 10.92 3.23 -15.72
N GLY A 336 10.07 4.17 -16.13
CA GLY A 336 9.11 3.96 -17.21
C GLY A 336 7.80 3.28 -16.80
N THR A 337 7.42 3.26 -15.51
CA THR A 337 6.05 2.90 -15.12
C THR A 337 5.27 4.12 -14.69
N GLU A 338 4.22 4.41 -15.42
CA GLU A 338 3.24 5.45 -15.10
C GLU A 338 1.88 4.79 -14.86
N THR A 339 1.00 5.45 -14.10
CA THR A 339 -0.42 5.12 -14.16
C THR A 339 -0.87 5.22 -15.61
N PHE A 340 -1.48 4.17 -16.14
CA PHE A 340 -1.88 4.14 -17.53
C PHE A 340 -2.80 5.32 -17.85
N ILE A 341 -3.84 5.50 -17.03
CA ILE A 341 -4.79 6.62 -17.16
C ILE A 341 -5.46 6.88 -15.80
N ASP A 342 -5.94 8.10 -15.54
CA ASP A 342 -6.78 8.37 -14.38
C ASP A 342 -8.17 7.76 -14.60
N VAL A 343 -8.67 7.01 -13.60
CA VAL A 343 -9.99 6.38 -13.67
C VAL A 343 -11.12 7.40 -13.90
N LYS A 344 -10.94 8.64 -13.48
CA LYS A 344 -11.92 9.72 -13.74
C LYS A 344 -12.07 10.03 -15.22
N ASP A 345 -10.97 9.99 -15.99
CA ASP A 345 -11.01 10.19 -17.45
C ASP A 345 -11.73 9.03 -18.13
N VAL A 346 -11.54 7.80 -17.64
CA VAL A 346 -12.30 6.62 -18.09
C VAL A 346 -13.78 6.79 -17.78
N GLN A 347 -14.13 7.18 -16.54
CA GLN A 347 -15.52 7.37 -16.13
C GLN A 347 -16.24 8.48 -16.91
N ALA A 348 -15.50 9.49 -17.38
CA ALA A 348 -16.05 10.53 -18.26
C ALA A 348 -16.44 10.00 -19.65
N CYS A 349 -15.94 8.82 -20.04
CA CYS A 349 -16.26 8.14 -21.30
C CYS A 349 -17.48 7.20 -21.21
N LYS A 350 -18.06 7.05 -20.01
CA LYS A 350 -19.20 6.16 -19.80
C LYS A 350 -20.46 6.69 -20.46
N VAL A 351 -21.16 5.78 -21.15
CA VAL A 351 -22.47 6.05 -21.79
C VAL A 351 -23.54 5.14 -21.23
N ALA A 352 -24.80 5.53 -21.38
CA ALA A 352 -25.94 4.73 -20.88
C ALA A 352 -26.11 3.44 -21.68
N ASP A 353 -25.93 3.50 -23.00
CA ASP A 353 -26.08 2.37 -23.91
C ASP A 353 -25.24 2.57 -25.16
N ILE A 354 -24.92 1.46 -25.86
CA ILE A 354 -24.21 1.45 -27.14
C ILE A 354 -25.06 0.65 -28.13
N ASP A 355 -25.40 1.27 -29.25
CA ASP A 355 -26.06 0.59 -30.37
C ASP A 355 -25.05 -0.27 -31.13
N TRP A 356 -25.11 -1.57 -30.91
CA TRP A 356 -24.27 -2.58 -31.57
C TRP A 356 -24.86 -3.11 -32.87
N ASN A 357 -26.15 -2.85 -33.14
CA ASN A 357 -26.91 -3.47 -34.22
C ASN A 357 -26.26 -3.24 -35.60
N GLY A 358 -25.97 -4.32 -36.29
CA GLY A 358 -25.38 -4.31 -37.66
C GLY A 358 -23.90 -3.93 -37.71
N ARG A 359 -23.20 -3.77 -36.57
CA ARG A 359 -21.80 -3.35 -36.57
C ARG A 359 -20.84 -4.50 -36.81
N VAL A 360 -19.75 -4.16 -37.48
CA VAL A 360 -18.55 -5.00 -37.56
C VAL A 360 -17.73 -4.81 -36.28
N VAL A 361 -17.36 -5.92 -35.62
CA VAL A 361 -16.65 -5.90 -34.35
C VAL A 361 -15.38 -6.73 -34.37
N TYR A 362 -14.41 -6.31 -33.56
CA TYR A 362 -13.15 -7.00 -33.30
C TYR A 362 -13.12 -7.49 -31.86
N LEU A 363 -12.76 -8.74 -31.67
CA LEU A 363 -12.68 -9.33 -30.35
C LEU A 363 -11.23 -9.44 -29.90
N GLY A 364 -10.97 -9.11 -28.65
CA GLY A 364 -9.71 -9.40 -27.96
C GLY A 364 -9.94 -10.36 -26.81
N VAL A 365 -9.14 -11.40 -26.74
CA VAL A 365 -9.26 -12.45 -25.73
C VAL A 365 -7.97 -12.53 -24.92
N ASP A 366 -8.11 -12.61 -23.60
CA ASP A 366 -7.03 -12.83 -22.64
C ASP A 366 -7.42 -14.03 -21.75
N LEU A 367 -6.86 -15.20 -22.04
CA LEU A 367 -7.16 -16.45 -21.31
C LEU A 367 -6.13 -16.69 -20.21
N SER A 368 -6.59 -17.03 -19.02
CA SER A 368 -5.74 -17.36 -17.87
C SER A 368 -5.89 -18.82 -17.42
N GLU A 369 -4.80 -19.44 -16.92
CA GLU A 369 -4.83 -20.85 -16.51
C GLU A 369 -5.49 -21.12 -15.15
N SER A 370 -5.27 -20.31 -14.12
CA SER A 370 -5.74 -20.69 -12.78
C SER A 370 -6.06 -19.56 -11.80
N ASN A 371 -5.33 -18.47 -11.79
CA ASN A 371 -5.48 -17.41 -10.79
C ASN A 371 -5.93 -16.04 -11.34
N ASP A 372 -5.79 -15.82 -12.64
CA ASP A 372 -6.23 -14.59 -13.28
C ASP A 372 -7.66 -14.72 -13.81
N ASN A 373 -8.29 -13.59 -14.12
CA ASN A 373 -9.56 -13.59 -14.80
C ASN A 373 -9.34 -13.85 -16.28
N THR A 374 -10.19 -14.65 -16.91
CA THR A 374 -10.28 -14.65 -18.37
C THR A 374 -11.12 -13.46 -18.79
N SER A 375 -10.75 -12.78 -19.86
CA SER A 375 -11.50 -11.65 -20.37
C SER A 375 -11.71 -11.73 -21.88
N VAL A 376 -12.90 -11.31 -22.32
CA VAL A 376 -13.26 -11.09 -23.72
C VAL A 376 -13.72 -9.65 -23.86
N ALA A 377 -13.09 -8.93 -24.79
CA ALA A 377 -13.48 -7.57 -25.14
C ALA A 377 -13.97 -7.51 -26.59
N MET A 378 -14.95 -6.66 -26.85
CA MET A 378 -15.52 -6.38 -28.15
C MET A 378 -15.39 -4.90 -28.44
N VAL A 379 -14.82 -4.52 -29.59
CA VAL A 379 -14.70 -3.13 -30.01
C VAL A 379 -15.21 -2.92 -31.42
N SER A 380 -15.71 -1.72 -31.68
CA SER A 380 -16.06 -1.19 -33.01
C SER A 380 -15.73 0.31 -33.07
N VAL A 381 -15.93 0.92 -34.21
CA VAL A 381 -15.84 2.39 -34.39
C VAL A 381 -17.16 2.88 -34.95
N ASP A 382 -17.65 4.02 -34.48
CA ASP A 382 -18.83 4.70 -35.03
C ASP A 382 -18.42 5.75 -36.09
N ASP A 383 -19.42 6.39 -36.71
CA ASP A 383 -19.23 7.37 -37.76
C ASP A 383 -18.50 8.65 -37.29
N ASP A 384 -18.47 8.90 -35.97
CA ASP A 384 -17.76 10.03 -35.34
C ASP A 384 -16.32 9.65 -34.88
N ASP A 385 -15.82 8.49 -35.32
CA ASP A 385 -14.51 7.93 -34.89
C ASP A 385 -14.40 7.70 -33.37
N ASN A 386 -15.53 7.39 -32.70
CA ASN A 386 -15.48 6.93 -31.33
C ASN A 386 -15.22 5.42 -31.29
N ILE A 387 -14.30 4.99 -30.42
CA ILE A 387 -14.11 3.58 -30.11
C ILE A 387 -15.24 3.14 -29.17
N LEU A 388 -16.11 2.29 -29.65
CA LEU A 388 -17.15 1.63 -28.87
C LEU A 388 -16.57 0.36 -28.27
N ALA A 389 -16.73 0.16 -26.96
CA ALA A 389 -16.10 -0.93 -26.25
C ALA A 389 -17.08 -1.63 -25.27
N GLU A 390 -17.05 -2.95 -25.28
CA GLU A 390 -17.70 -3.79 -24.30
C GLU A 390 -16.69 -4.85 -23.81
N SER A 391 -16.71 -5.17 -22.52
CA SER A 391 -15.75 -6.12 -21.96
C SER A 391 -16.40 -7.01 -20.91
N PHE A 392 -16.07 -8.29 -20.95
CA PHE A 392 -16.60 -9.34 -20.08
C PHE A 392 -15.46 -10.05 -19.36
N ALA A 393 -15.65 -10.36 -18.09
CA ALA A 393 -14.71 -11.14 -17.31
C ALA A 393 -15.34 -12.46 -16.88
N PHE A 394 -14.56 -13.53 -16.93
CA PHE A 394 -14.96 -14.88 -16.51
C PHE A 394 -14.15 -15.29 -15.30
N ILE A 395 -14.83 -15.83 -14.29
CA ILE A 395 -14.21 -16.27 -13.04
C ILE A 395 -14.72 -17.68 -12.67
N PRO A 396 -13.90 -18.50 -11.98
CA PRO A 396 -14.36 -19.79 -11.49
C PRO A 396 -15.46 -19.61 -10.43
N ALA A 397 -16.56 -20.35 -10.54
CA ALA A 397 -17.71 -20.23 -9.65
C ALA A 397 -17.36 -20.47 -8.17
N ASP A 398 -16.57 -21.51 -7.87
CA ASP A 398 -16.17 -21.88 -6.52
C ASP A 398 -15.18 -20.87 -5.88
N ARG A 399 -14.54 -20.01 -6.69
CA ARG A 399 -13.53 -19.05 -6.23
C ARG A 399 -14.05 -17.63 -6.03
N VAL A 400 -15.32 -17.37 -6.23
CA VAL A 400 -15.91 -16.02 -6.10
C VAL A 400 -15.63 -15.41 -4.72
N THR A 401 -15.81 -16.18 -3.65
CA THR A 401 -15.55 -15.72 -2.27
C THR A 401 -14.06 -15.51 -2.01
N GLU A 402 -13.22 -16.45 -2.42
CA GLU A 402 -11.75 -16.36 -2.29
C GLU A 402 -11.21 -15.13 -3.02
N LYS A 403 -11.63 -14.92 -4.28
CA LYS A 403 -11.24 -13.76 -5.10
C LYS A 403 -11.76 -12.45 -4.51
N THR A 404 -12.98 -12.43 -3.95
CA THR A 404 -13.51 -11.25 -3.26
C THR A 404 -12.61 -10.82 -2.11
N ILE A 405 -12.08 -11.76 -1.35
CA ILE A 405 -11.19 -11.49 -0.21
C ILE A 405 -9.78 -11.10 -0.70
N SER A 406 -9.19 -11.91 -1.59
CA SER A 406 -7.80 -11.74 -2.03
C SER A 406 -7.60 -10.48 -2.89
N GLU A 407 -8.53 -10.21 -3.80
CA GLU A 407 -8.45 -9.06 -4.71
C GLU A 407 -9.16 -7.80 -4.17
N ARG A 408 -9.89 -7.91 -3.03
CA ARG A 408 -10.67 -6.82 -2.42
C ARG A 408 -11.71 -6.21 -3.35
N VAL A 409 -12.26 -7.03 -4.24
CA VAL A 409 -13.29 -6.67 -5.22
C VAL A 409 -14.54 -7.47 -4.90
N ASN A 410 -15.68 -6.80 -4.71
CA ASN A 410 -16.95 -7.48 -4.41
C ASN A 410 -17.50 -8.21 -5.66
N TYR A 411 -16.90 -9.36 -5.98
CA TYR A 411 -17.32 -10.16 -7.13
C TYR A 411 -18.76 -10.66 -7.06
N GLN A 412 -19.31 -10.86 -5.86
CA GLN A 412 -20.71 -11.25 -5.70
C GLN A 412 -21.68 -10.16 -6.22
N GLU A 413 -21.33 -8.89 -6.01
CA GLU A 413 -22.10 -7.77 -6.55
C GLU A 413 -21.88 -7.62 -8.07
N LEU A 414 -20.65 -7.79 -8.54
CA LEU A 414 -20.30 -7.65 -9.95
C LEU A 414 -20.94 -8.72 -10.85
N LEU A 415 -21.13 -9.94 -10.35
CA LEU A 415 -21.87 -11.00 -11.06
C LEU A 415 -23.30 -10.58 -11.46
N LYS A 416 -23.93 -9.70 -10.67
CA LYS A 416 -25.29 -9.20 -10.98
C LYS A 416 -25.33 -8.27 -12.20
N SER A 417 -24.18 -7.71 -12.59
CA SER A 417 -24.09 -6.78 -13.73
C SER A 417 -24.17 -7.47 -15.10
N GLY A 418 -23.97 -8.79 -15.14
CA GLY A 418 -23.84 -9.54 -16.40
C GLY A 418 -22.53 -9.30 -17.17
N LYS A 419 -21.65 -8.42 -16.66
CA LYS A 419 -20.32 -8.16 -17.24
C LYS A 419 -19.24 -9.03 -16.61
N VAL A 420 -19.52 -9.59 -15.43
CA VAL A 420 -18.72 -10.61 -14.76
C VAL A 420 -19.54 -11.90 -14.76
N ILE A 421 -18.96 -12.99 -15.22
CA ILE A 421 -19.64 -14.25 -15.45
C ILE A 421 -18.91 -15.35 -14.69
N ALA A 422 -19.63 -16.06 -13.83
CA ALA A 422 -19.08 -17.25 -13.18
C ALA A 422 -19.19 -18.43 -14.16
N CYS A 423 -18.09 -19.13 -14.41
CA CYS A 423 -18.07 -20.30 -15.29
C CYS A 423 -17.05 -21.35 -14.86
N GLY A 424 -17.42 -22.63 -15.03
CA GLY A 424 -16.65 -23.73 -14.46
C GLY A 424 -16.72 -23.75 -12.92
N ASP A 425 -16.12 -24.76 -12.32
CA ASP A 425 -16.10 -24.92 -10.87
C ASP A 425 -14.85 -24.25 -10.27
N ARG A 426 -13.75 -24.99 -10.15
CA ARG A 426 -12.47 -24.51 -9.60
C ARG A 426 -11.57 -23.81 -10.61
N VAL A 427 -11.77 -24.05 -11.90
CA VAL A 427 -11.06 -23.49 -13.04
C VAL A 427 -12.07 -22.98 -14.07
N ILE A 428 -11.64 -22.00 -14.86
CA ILE A 428 -12.48 -21.42 -15.92
C ILE A 428 -12.75 -22.48 -16.99
N SER A 429 -14.01 -22.61 -17.39
CA SER A 429 -14.40 -23.48 -18.52
C SER A 429 -14.16 -22.75 -19.84
N TYR A 430 -13.10 -23.11 -20.55
CA TYR A 430 -12.84 -22.53 -21.88
C TYR A 430 -13.94 -22.85 -22.89
N ALA A 431 -14.57 -24.03 -22.79
CA ALA A 431 -15.71 -24.37 -23.63
C ALA A 431 -16.89 -23.41 -23.42
N PHE A 432 -17.09 -22.93 -22.18
CA PHE A 432 -18.10 -21.92 -21.90
C PHE A 432 -17.73 -20.56 -22.54
N VAL A 433 -16.46 -20.15 -22.44
CA VAL A 433 -15.96 -18.91 -23.06
C VAL A 433 -16.08 -18.97 -24.58
N GLU A 434 -15.77 -20.13 -25.21
CA GLU A 434 -15.97 -20.40 -26.64
C GLU A 434 -17.44 -20.20 -27.03
N GLN A 435 -18.37 -20.85 -26.33
CA GLN A 435 -19.81 -20.70 -26.58
C GLN A 435 -20.29 -19.26 -26.38
N PHE A 436 -19.75 -18.57 -25.37
CA PHE A 436 -20.08 -17.17 -25.15
C PHE A 436 -19.64 -16.30 -26.35
N ILE A 437 -18.43 -16.50 -26.87
CA ILE A 437 -17.94 -15.77 -28.07
C ILE A 437 -18.86 -16.06 -29.27
N LEU A 438 -19.21 -17.31 -29.52
CA LEU A 438 -20.13 -17.69 -30.61
C LEU A 438 -21.52 -17.07 -30.46
N SER A 439 -21.96 -16.80 -29.22
CA SER A 439 -23.26 -16.18 -28.97
C SER A 439 -23.31 -14.66 -29.20
N LEU A 440 -22.15 -13.99 -29.32
CA LEU A 440 -22.10 -12.53 -29.40
C LEU A 440 -22.77 -11.97 -30.66
N GLU A 441 -22.58 -12.64 -31.80
CA GLU A 441 -23.21 -12.21 -33.05
C GLU A 441 -24.74 -12.20 -32.94
N SER A 442 -25.33 -13.27 -32.44
CA SER A 442 -26.79 -13.32 -32.27
C SER A 442 -27.29 -12.42 -31.13
N ARG A 443 -26.51 -12.26 -30.06
CA ARG A 443 -26.90 -11.48 -28.87
C ARG A 443 -26.90 -9.98 -29.13
N TYR A 444 -25.93 -9.48 -29.90
CA TYR A 444 -25.76 -8.05 -30.17
C TYR A 444 -26.10 -7.66 -31.61
N ASN A 445 -26.47 -8.63 -32.45
CA ASN A 445 -26.67 -8.49 -33.89
C ASN A 445 -25.45 -7.81 -34.57
N VAL A 446 -24.26 -8.36 -34.32
CA VAL A 446 -22.96 -7.88 -34.84
C VAL A 446 -22.32 -8.91 -35.76
N GLN A 447 -21.35 -8.49 -36.57
CA GLN A 447 -20.50 -9.36 -37.35
C GLN A 447 -19.09 -9.36 -36.79
N ILE A 448 -18.57 -10.52 -36.37
CA ILE A 448 -17.20 -10.66 -35.86
C ILE A 448 -16.22 -10.75 -37.03
N GLN A 449 -15.38 -9.72 -37.21
CA GLN A 449 -14.40 -9.63 -38.28
C GLN A 449 -13.14 -10.45 -37.94
N ALA A 450 -12.64 -10.34 -36.71
CA ALA A 450 -11.46 -11.05 -36.26
C ALA A 450 -11.44 -11.22 -34.73
N ILE A 451 -10.73 -12.25 -34.25
CA ILE A 451 -10.54 -12.57 -32.84
C ILE A 451 -9.04 -12.60 -32.53
N GLY A 452 -8.55 -11.64 -31.72
CA GLY A 452 -7.17 -11.54 -31.31
C GLY A 452 -6.90 -12.24 -29.99
N TYR A 453 -5.81 -13.00 -29.90
CA TYR A 453 -5.47 -13.76 -28.69
C TYR A 453 -3.96 -13.80 -28.44
N ASP A 454 -3.58 -14.01 -27.16
CA ASP A 454 -2.20 -14.31 -26.78
C ASP A 454 -1.90 -15.81 -26.90
N ARG A 455 -0.67 -16.14 -27.28
CA ARG A 455 -0.24 -17.51 -27.60
C ARG A 455 -0.39 -18.51 -26.44
N TRP A 456 -0.16 -18.06 -25.20
CA TRP A 456 0.16 -19.03 -24.13
C TRP A 456 -0.98 -19.96 -23.72
N ASN A 457 -2.22 -19.50 -23.67
CA ASN A 457 -3.33 -20.35 -23.19
C ASN A 457 -4.49 -20.49 -24.21
N ALA A 458 -4.43 -19.77 -25.31
CA ALA A 458 -5.56 -19.63 -26.22
C ALA A 458 -5.48 -20.46 -27.50
N LEU A 459 -4.39 -21.22 -27.74
CA LEU A 459 -4.20 -21.91 -29.01
C LEU A 459 -5.32 -22.93 -29.31
N SER A 460 -5.74 -23.72 -28.33
CA SER A 460 -6.83 -24.72 -28.49
C SER A 460 -8.18 -24.04 -28.78
N THR A 461 -8.49 -22.98 -28.01
CA THR A 461 -9.72 -22.20 -28.20
C THR A 461 -9.71 -21.49 -29.55
N ALA A 462 -8.58 -20.90 -29.94
CA ALA A 462 -8.44 -20.24 -31.23
C ALA A 462 -8.60 -21.22 -32.42
N GLN A 463 -8.06 -22.44 -32.34
CA GLN A 463 -8.26 -23.46 -33.35
C GLN A 463 -9.73 -23.89 -33.48
N LYS A 464 -10.44 -24.04 -32.37
CA LYS A 464 -11.87 -24.36 -32.42
C LYS A 464 -12.69 -23.23 -33.06
N LEU A 465 -12.44 -21.98 -32.66
CA LEU A 465 -13.10 -20.81 -33.27
C LEU A 465 -12.77 -20.68 -34.77
N ALA A 466 -11.54 -20.99 -35.16
CA ALA A 466 -11.17 -21.04 -36.58
C ALA A 466 -11.91 -22.14 -37.34
N ASN A 467 -12.14 -23.31 -36.74
CA ASN A 467 -12.93 -24.39 -37.34
C ASN A 467 -14.41 -24.02 -37.49
N GLU A 468 -14.93 -23.12 -36.65
CA GLU A 468 -16.27 -22.53 -36.77
C GLU A 468 -16.33 -21.40 -37.84
N GLY A 469 -15.21 -21.09 -38.51
CA GLY A 469 -15.13 -20.13 -39.61
C GLY A 469 -14.66 -18.72 -39.20
N TYR A 470 -14.28 -18.48 -37.96
CA TYR A 470 -13.81 -17.17 -37.50
C TYR A 470 -12.34 -16.92 -37.85
N ASN A 471 -12.01 -15.69 -38.21
CA ASN A 471 -10.63 -15.26 -38.40
C ASN A 471 -9.96 -15.06 -37.05
N THR A 472 -9.02 -15.94 -36.68
CA THR A 472 -8.30 -15.89 -35.41
C THR A 472 -6.87 -15.41 -35.61
N VAL A 473 -6.43 -14.38 -34.89
CA VAL A 473 -5.13 -13.71 -35.06
C VAL A 473 -4.33 -13.81 -33.76
N GLN A 474 -3.17 -14.42 -33.83
CA GLN A 474 -2.24 -14.45 -32.72
C GLN A 474 -1.52 -13.11 -32.58
N ILE A 475 -1.68 -12.46 -31.42
CA ILE A 475 -1.04 -11.17 -31.12
C ILE A 475 0.20 -11.41 -30.26
N LYS A 476 1.36 -11.01 -30.76
CA LYS A 476 2.62 -11.08 -29.99
C LYS A 476 2.61 -10.01 -28.91
N GLN A 477 2.80 -10.41 -27.66
CA GLN A 477 2.77 -9.52 -26.48
C GLN A 477 4.10 -8.73 -26.31
N TYR A 478 4.72 -8.30 -27.41
CA TYR A 478 5.91 -7.46 -27.39
C TYR A 478 5.52 -5.98 -27.28
N SER A 479 6.33 -5.20 -26.56
CA SER A 479 6.13 -3.76 -26.39
C SER A 479 5.99 -3.01 -27.71
N SER A 480 6.76 -3.38 -28.74
CA SER A 480 6.70 -2.79 -30.08
C SER A 480 5.38 -3.07 -30.80
N VAL A 481 4.73 -4.21 -30.54
CA VAL A 481 3.43 -4.58 -31.12
C VAL A 481 2.29 -3.88 -30.40
N LEU A 482 2.37 -3.85 -29.07
CA LEU A 482 1.29 -3.30 -28.22
C LEU A 482 1.35 -1.77 -28.07
N HIS A 483 2.42 -1.10 -28.55
CA HIS A 483 2.60 0.34 -28.43
C HIS A 483 1.46 1.12 -29.07
N SER A 484 1.19 0.88 -30.35
CA SER A 484 0.17 1.60 -31.11
C SER A 484 -1.22 1.48 -30.49
N PRO A 485 -1.79 0.26 -30.27
CA PRO A 485 -3.12 0.12 -29.71
C PRO A 485 -3.23 0.64 -28.27
N THR A 486 -2.18 0.51 -27.45
CA THR A 486 -2.15 1.08 -26.10
C THR A 486 -2.21 2.61 -26.16
N LYS A 487 -1.45 3.22 -27.03
CA LYS A 487 -1.42 4.67 -27.25
C LYS A 487 -2.78 5.17 -27.77
N ARG A 488 -3.34 4.52 -28.79
CA ARG A 488 -4.65 4.85 -29.36
C ARG A 488 -5.76 4.81 -28.32
N MET A 489 -5.81 3.76 -27.50
CA MET A 489 -6.78 3.65 -26.41
C MET A 489 -6.64 4.80 -25.40
N LYS A 490 -5.40 5.11 -24.97
CA LYS A 490 -5.12 6.23 -24.07
C LYS A 490 -5.59 7.56 -24.63
N GLU A 491 -5.25 7.84 -25.90
CA GLU A 491 -5.65 9.08 -26.58
C GLU A 491 -7.17 9.18 -26.75
N ALA A 492 -7.84 8.08 -27.14
CA ALA A 492 -9.29 8.03 -27.27
C ALA A 492 -9.99 8.35 -25.95
N ILE A 493 -9.50 7.80 -24.82
CA ILE A 493 -10.04 8.10 -23.49
C ILE A 493 -9.83 9.58 -23.15
N LEU A 494 -8.63 10.13 -23.32
CA LEU A 494 -8.32 11.53 -23.02
C LEU A 494 -9.11 12.52 -23.87
N LYS A 495 -9.44 12.14 -25.12
CA LYS A 495 -10.27 12.92 -26.05
C LYS A 495 -11.78 12.65 -25.86
N GLN A 496 -12.18 11.80 -24.91
CA GLN A 496 -13.55 11.33 -24.70
C GLN A 496 -14.17 10.66 -25.93
N LYS A 497 -13.34 10.08 -26.80
CA LYS A 497 -13.71 9.28 -27.97
C LYS A 497 -13.69 7.75 -27.70
N PHE A 498 -13.62 7.34 -26.47
CA PHE A 498 -13.79 5.96 -26.03
C PHE A 498 -15.14 5.85 -25.32
N LYS A 499 -16.02 4.96 -25.74
CA LYS A 499 -17.37 4.81 -25.20
C LYS A 499 -17.54 3.39 -24.65
N TYR A 500 -18.03 3.27 -23.41
CA TYR A 500 -18.34 1.98 -22.79
C TYR A 500 -19.57 2.08 -21.89
N THR A 501 -20.30 0.99 -21.71
CA THR A 501 -21.41 0.90 -20.78
C THR A 501 -20.92 0.64 -19.37
N GLU A 502 -21.74 0.89 -18.35
CA GLU A 502 -21.32 0.74 -16.95
C GLU A 502 -20.68 -0.63 -16.67
N ASN A 503 -19.41 -0.60 -16.24
CA ASN A 503 -18.64 -1.79 -15.93
C ASN A 503 -17.63 -1.49 -14.81
N LYS A 504 -18.04 -1.72 -13.58
CA LYS A 504 -17.19 -1.43 -12.40
C LYS A 504 -15.89 -2.23 -12.36
N LEU A 505 -15.88 -3.48 -12.86
CA LEU A 505 -14.65 -4.27 -12.90
C LEU A 505 -13.66 -3.72 -13.92
N LEU A 506 -14.14 -3.24 -15.05
CA LEU A 506 -13.32 -2.56 -16.05
C LEU A 506 -12.69 -1.28 -15.48
N GLU A 507 -13.46 -0.46 -14.76
CA GLU A 507 -12.95 0.73 -14.07
C GLU A 507 -11.85 0.38 -13.04
N ILE A 508 -12.01 -0.71 -12.29
CA ILE A 508 -10.99 -1.23 -11.37
C ILE A 508 -9.74 -1.70 -12.13
N ASN A 509 -9.91 -2.37 -13.28
CA ASN A 509 -8.79 -2.79 -14.13
C ASN A 509 -8.00 -1.57 -14.65
N TYR A 510 -8.67 -0.49 -15.07
CA TYR A 510 -7.99 0.76 -15.44
C TYR A 510 -7.28 1.42 -14.26
N GLN A 511 -7.87 1.42 -13.08
CA GLN A 511 -7.25 1.94 -11.86
C GLN A 511 -5.97 1.17 -11.49
N ASN A 512 -5.96 -0.14 -11.74
CA ASN A 512 -4.80 -1.00 -11.49
C ASN A 512 -3.72 -0.87 -12.56
N ALA A 513 -4.10 -0.49 -13.80
CA ALA A 513 -3.23 -0.56 -14.96
C ALA A 513 -2.03 0.38 -14.84
N LYS A 514 -0.83 -0.19 -15.01
CA LYS A 514 0.43 0.55 -15.11
C LYS A 514 1.02 0.40 -16.50
N CYS A 515 1.42 1.54 -17.03
CA CYS A 515 2.12 1.63 -18.30
C CYS A 515 3.63 1.46 -18.06
N ALA A 516 4.27 0.65 -18.89
CA ALA A 516 5.71 0.50 -18.92
C ALA A 516 6.23 0.93 -20.29
N TYR A 517 7.49 1.33 -20.34
CA TYR A 517 8.19 1.69 -21.56
C TYR A 517 9.40 0.77 -21.73
N ASP A 518 9.65 0.33 -22.95
CA ASP A 518 10.89 -0.37 -23.29
C ASP A 518 12.04 0.63 -23.58
N THR A 519 13.21 0.11 -23.92
CA THR A 519 14.39 0.92 -24.28
C THR A 519 14.16 1.86 -25.47
N ASN A 520 13.22 1.51 -26.36
CA ASN A 520 12.82 2.29 -27.54
C ASN A 520 11.65 3.23 -27.24
N LYS A 521 11.25 3.36 -25.97
CA LYS A 521 10.09 4.14 -25.50
C LYS A 521 8.74 3.62 -26.01
N ASN A 522 8.64 2.35 -26.39
CA ASN A 522 7.36 1.75 -26.71
C ASN A 522 6.55 1.55 -25.43
N MET A 523 5.37 2.15 -25.39
CA MET A 523 4.43 2.10 -24.28
C MET A 523 3.58 0.82 -24.34
N TYR A 524 3.40 0.15 -23.20
CA TYR A 524 2.50 -0.99 -23.08
C TYR A 524 1.98 -1.14 -21.64
N VAL A 525 0.80 -1.72 -21.46
CA VAL A 525 0.27 -2.06 -20.12
C VAL A 525 0.96 -3.33 -19.63
N SER A 526 1.62 -3.26 -18.48
CA SER A 526 2.37 -4.37 -17.90
C SER A 526 1.58 -5.07 -16.80
N LYS A 527 1.13 -6.32 -17.01
CA LYS A 527 0.50 -7.13 -15.96
C LYS A 527 1.35 -7.24 -14.69
N LYS A 528 2.67 -7.46 -14.85
CA LYS A 528 3.62 -7.61 -13.71
C LYS A 528 3.81 -6.35 -12.88
N LYS A 529 3.67 -5.17 -13.48
CA LYS A 529 3.89 -3.87 -12.83
C LYS A 529 2.60 -3.20 -12.39
N SER A 530 1.45 -3.74 -12.78
CA SER A 530 0.13 -3.26 -12.40
C SER A 530 -0.23 -3.60 -10.94
N ASN A 531 -1.09 -2.78 -10.34
CA ASN A 531 -1.43 -2.86 -8.92
C ASN A 531 -2.47 -3.96 -8.59
N GLY A 532 -2.87 -4.74 -9.57
CA GLY A 532 -3.88 -5.78 -9.49
C GLY A 532 -4.26 -6.28 -10.87
N LYS A 533 -5.41 -6.91 -11.02
CA LYS A 533 -5.87 -7.46 -12.28
C LYS A 533 -6.12 -6.39 -13.32
N VAL A 534 -5.68 -6.66 -14.56
CA VAL A 534 -5.80 -5.76 -15.73
C VAL A 534 -6.24 -6.51 -16.99
N ASP A 535 -6.75 -7.71 -16.84
CA ASP A 535 -7.07 -8.64 -17.93
C ASP A 535 -8.07 -8.03 -18.93
N MET A 536 -9.07 -7.27 -18.43
CA MET A 536 -10.04 -6.58 -19.29
C MET A 536 -9.39 -5.44 -20.10
N VAL A 537 -8.39 -4.75 -19.57
CA VAL A 537 -7.65 -3.71 -20.30
C VAL A 537 -6.76 -4.35 -21.36
N VAL A 538 -6.14 -5.49 -21.05
CA VAL A 538 -5.30 -6.23 -22.03
C VAL A 538 -6.16 -6.78 -23.18
N SER A 539 -7.31 -7.35 -22.89
CA SER A 539 -8.23 -7.82 -23.94
C SER A 539 -8.73 -6.69 -24.83
N LEU A 540 -9.00 -5.50 -24.28
CA LEU A 540 -9.34 -4.30 -25.07
C LEU A 540 -8.19 -3.86 -25.97
N ILE A 541 -6.95 -3.88 -25.47
CA ILE A 541 -5.76 -3.57 -26.30
C ILE A 541 -5.62 -4.56 -27.46
N ASN A 542 -5.86 -5.85 -27.21
CA ASN A 542 -5.84 -6.88 -28.26
C ASN A 542 -6.94 -6.64 -29.31
N ALA A 543 -8.13 -6.24 -28.91
CA ALA A 543 -9.22 -5.91 -29.84
C ALA A 543 -8.91 -4.65 -30.66
N ILE A 544 -8.37 -3.59 -30.02
CA ILE A 544 -7.98 -2.35 -30.70
C ILE A 544 -6.82 -2.59 -31.67
N TYR A 545 -5.91 -3.51 -31.36
CA TYR A 545 -4.86 -3.92 -32.30
C TYR A 545 -5.46 -4.43 -33.63
N LEU A 546 -6.46 -5.29 -33.58
CA LEU A 546 -7.12 -5.80 -34.77
C LEU A 546 -7.87 -4.70 -35.54
N LEU A 547 -8.56 -3.83 -34.82
CA LEU A 547 -9.23 -2.68 -35.39
C LEU A 547 -8.26 -1.77 -36.14
N GLU A 548 -7.04 -1.55 -35.62
CA GLU A 548 -5.99 -0.79 -36.34
C GLU A 548 -5.48 -1.49 -37.58
N GLN A 549 -5.28 -2.80 -37.53
CA GLN A 549 -4.78 -3.56 -38.68
C GLN A 549 -5.76 -3.51 -39.84
N ASP A 550 -7.05 -3.61 -39.59
CA ASP A 550 -8.08 -3.57 -40.63
C ASP A 550 -8.22 -2.15 -41.21
N TYR A 551 -8.14 -1.13 -40.38
CA TYR A 551 -8.16 0.28 -40.83
C TYR A 551 -7.00 0.56 -41.79
N PHE A 552 -5.78 0.11 -41.48
CA PHE A 552 -4.62 0.27 -42.37
C PHE A 552 -4.72 -0.52 -43.67
N LEU A 553 -5.38 -1.68 -43.69
CA LEU A 553 -5.58 -2.48 -44.90
C LEU A 553 -6.63 -1.87 -45.83
N ASN A 554 -7.64 -1.18 -45.29
CA ASN A 554 -8.75 -0.62 -46.08
C ASN A 554 -8.49 0.80 -46.60
N GLU A 555 -7.57 1.58 -46.03
CA GLU A 555 -7.19 2.91 -46.53
C GLU A 555 -6.16 2.90 -47.67
N GLY A 556 -5.77 1.72 -48.19
CA GLY A 556 -5.09 1.47 -49.47
C GLY A 556 -4.09 2.53 -49.95
N ASP A 557 -2.98 2.75 -49.23
CA ASP A 557 -1.77 3.37 -49.75
C ASP A 557 -0.54 2.79 -49.02
N PHE A 558 -0.15 1.55 -49.38
CA PHE A 558 1.15 1.01 -49.02
C PHE A 558 2.04 0.84 -50.24
N THR A 559 2.84 1.84 -50.52
CA THR A 559 4.11 1.65 -51.21
C THR A 559 5.08 0.97 -50.26
N PHE A 560 5.28 -0.33 -50.42
CA PHE A 560 6.37 -1.05 -49.78
C PHE A 560 7.70 -0.55 -50.34
N GLN A 561 8.44 0.26 -49.62
CA GLN A 561 9.89 0.35 -49.83
C GLN A 561 10.54 -0.75 -48.97
N MET A 562 10.92 -1.84 -49.65
CA MET A 562 11.92 -2.79 -49.12
C MET A 562 13.28 -2.07 -49.11
N ILE A 563 13.84 -1.93 -47.94
CA ILE A 563 15.28 -1.77 -47.72
C ILE A 563 15.73 -2.87 -46.75
#